data_46eb2c1b967131564e770c09d71e65c9
#
_entry.id   46eb2c1b967131564e770c09d71e65c9
#
_cell.length_a   1.000
_cell.length_b   1.000
_cell.length_c   1.000
_cell.angle_alpha   90.00
_cell.angle_beta   90.00
_cell.angle_gamma   90.00
#
_symmetry.space_group_name_H-M   'P 1'
#
loop_
_entity.id
_entity.type
_entity.pdbx_description
1 polymer ?
#
loop_
_entity_poly.entity_id
_entity_poly.type
_entity_poly.pdbx_seq_one_letter_code
_entity_poly.pdbx_strand_id
1 'polypeptide(L)'
;MIGEKSDYKENVDRLTAVFDTDMGNFEIELYAKECPETVWNFVNLAEGRQDTPRGKNFYDGLTFHRVIEDFMIQGGCPFGTGTGGPGYQFKDEFRKDLKHDSAGILSMANAGPSTNGSQFFITLGPTPHLNNRHTVFGKVTKGMEVVEEIGAVKTGPND
;
A
#
# COMPACT_ATOMS: atom_id res chain seq x y z
N MET A 1 12.18 5.89 14.86
CA MET A 1 12.64 4.67 14.16
C MET A 1 11.95 3.44 14.73
N ILE A 2 11.58 2.54 13.86
CA ILE A 2 10.93 1.30 14.28
C ILE A 2 11.97 0.37 14.90
N GLY A 3 11.60 -0.34 16.01
CA GLY A 3 12.47 -1.27 16.70
C GLY A 3 12.74 -2.57 15.94
N GLU A 4 13.18 -3.59 16.65
CA GLU A 4 13.42 -4.89 16.07
C GLU A 4 12.12 -5.48 15.52
N LYS A 5 12.23 -6.27 14.45
CA LYS A 5 11.08 -6.87 13.79
C LYS A 5 10.22 -7.70 14.74
N SER A 6 10.85 -8.45 15.64
CA SER A 6 10.15 -9.25 16.65
C SER A 6 9.38 -8.38 17.64
N ASP A 7 9.95 -7.26 18.05
CA ASP A 7 9.31 -6.34 18.99
C ASP A 7 8.04 -5.76 18.40
N TYR A 8 8.05 -5.45 17.14
CA TYR A 8 6.89 -4.96 16.44
C TYR A 8 5.74 -5.95 16.46
N LYS A 9 6.01 -7.18 16.04
CA LYS A 9 4.96 -8.18 15.92
C LYS A 9 4.32 -8.52 17.25
N GLU A 10 5.04 -8.35 18.32
CA GLU A 10 4.57 -8.70 19.67
C GLU A 10 3.83 -7.56 20.34
N ASN A 11 4.20 -6.31 20.06
CA ASN A 11 3.80 -5.18 20.88
C ASN A 11 2.98 -4.11 20.17
N VAL A 12 2.73 -4.22 18.88
CA VAL A 12 2.11 -3.13 18.13
C VAL A 12 0.88 -3.62 17.35
N ASP A 13 -0.28 -3.06 17.69
CA ASP A 13 -1.54 -3.35 17.00
C ASP A 13 -1.75 -2.43 15.80
N ARG A 14 -1.26 -1.20 15.88
CA ARG A 14 -1.42 -0.17 14.85
C ARG A 14 -0.11 0.58 14.65
N LEU A 15 0.13 0.95 13.40
CA LEU A 15 1.25 1.79 13.01
C LEU A 15 0.73 2.91 12.12
N THR A 16 1.45 4.02 12.06
CA THR A 16 1.13 5.10 11.13
C THR A 16 2.25 5.23 10.11
N ALA A 17 1.89 5.15 8.83
CA ALA A 17 2.83 5.42 7.74
C ALA A 17 2.62 6.86 7.26
N VAL A 18 3.70 7.62 7.14
CA VAL A 18 3.66 8.96 6.57
C VAL A 18 4.17 8.90 5.15
N PHE A 19 3.34 9.31 4.21
CA PHE A 19 3.70 9.39 2.79
C PHE A 19 4.08 10.83 2.46
N ASP A 20 5.34 11.02 2.08
CA ASP A 20 5.86 12.34 1.68
C ASP A 20 5.96 12.36 0.15
N THR A 21 5.09 13.11 -0.49
CA THR A 21 5.01 13.19 -1.96
C THR A 21 5.24 14.60 -2.45
N ASP A 22 5.48 14.75 -3.75
CA ASP A 22 5.63 16.06 -4.39
C ASP A 22 4.36 16.92 -4.27
N MET A 23 3.21 16.29 -4.04
CA MET A 23 1.93 16.98 -3.93
C MET A 23 1.50 17.22 -2.47
N GLY A 24 2.32 16.79 -1.52
CA GLY A 24 2.06 16.95 -0.09
C GLY A 24 2.19 15.65 0.67
N ASN A 25 1.88 15.73 1.97
CA ASN A 25 1.99 14.58 2.87
C ASN A 25 0.61 14.05 3.25
N PHE A 26 0.52 12.74 3.43
CA PHE A 26 -0.66 12.11 4.02
C PHE A 26 -0.24 10.97 4.92
N GLU A 27 -1.14 10.58 5.83
CA GLU A 27 -0.86 9.55 6.82
C GLU A 27 -1.88 8.42 6.70
N ILE A 28 -1.40 7.20 6.88
CA ILE A 28 -2.22 5.98 6.82
C ILE A 28 -2.00 5.18 8.09
N GLU A 29 -3.10 4.78 8.74
CA GLU A 29 -3.05 3.82 9.84
C GLU A 29 -2.94 2.43 9.26
N LEU A 30 -1.95 1.66 9.70
CA LEU A 30 -1.70 0.30 9.26
C LEU A 30 -2.24 -0.71 10.29
N TYR A 31 -2.94 -1.73 9.83
CA TYR A 31 -3.61 -2.71 10.67
C TYR A 31 -2.67 -3.88 11.00
N ALA A 32 -1.64 -3.61 11.81
CA ALA A 32 -0.59 -4.58 12.12
C ALA A 32 -1.11 -5.84 12.85
N LYS A 33 -2.16 -5.70 13.65
CA LYS A 33 -2.75 -6.82 14.36
C LYS A 33 -3.57 -7.72 13.43
N GLU A 34 -4.39 -7.12 12.57
CA GLU A 34 -5.29 -7.86 11.69
C GLU A 34 -4.57 -8.46 10.48
N CYS A 35 -3.54 -7.76 9.96
CA CYS A 35 -2.81 -8.17 8.77
C CYS A 35 -1.30 -8.14 9.02
N PRO A 36 -0.79 -8.98 9.93
CA PRO A 36 0.61 -8.87 10.37
C PRO A 36 1.62 -9.09 9.23
N GLU A 37 1.42 -10.09 8.38
CA GLU A 37 2.39 -10.34 7.31
C GLU A 37 2.40 -9.22 6.27
N THR A 38 1.23 -8.72 5.89
CA THR A 38 1.10 -7.65 4.91
C THR A 38 1.69 -6.36 5.44
N VAL A 39 1.35 -5.98 6.69
CA VAL A 39 1.87 -4.76 7.29
C VAL A 39 3.38 -4.85 7.48
N TRP A 40 3.90 -5.96 7.99
CA TRP A 40 5.34 -6.10 8.21
C TRP A 40 6.11 -6.13 6.91
N ASN A 41 5.55 -6.71 5.85
CA ASN A 41 6.17 -6.63 4.53
C ASN A 41 6.30 -5.17 4.09
N PHE A 42 5.23 -4.39 4.20
CA PHE A 42 5.23 -2.97 3.82
C PHE A 42 6.24 -2.19 4.65
N VAL A 43 6.21 -2.33 5.96
CA VAL A 43 7.11 -1.63 6.88
C VAL A 43 8.58 -2.01 6.61
N ASN A 44 8.86 -3.29 6.46
CA ASN A 44 10.21 -3.76 6.22
C ASN A 44 10.77 -3.27 4.89
N LEU A 45 9.94 -3.21 3.85
CA LEU A 45 10.35 -2.63 2.57
C LEU A 45 10.65 -1.14 2.72
N ALA A 46 9.75 -0.40 3.38
CA ALA A 46 9.92 1.04 3.58
C ALA A 46 11.17 1.38 4.37
N GLU A 47 11.52 0.56 5.35
CA GLU A 47 12.66 0.81 6.24
C GLU A 47 13.96 0.12 5.82
N GLY A 48 13.94 -0.56 4.67
CA GLY A 48 15.14 -1.18 4.15
C GLY A 48 15.56 -2.46 4.86
N ARG A 49 14.63 -3.19 5.45
CA ARG A 49 14.90 -4.43 6.18
C ARG A 49 14.68 -5.69 5.35
N GLN A 50 14.12 -5.55 4.15
CA GLN A 50 13.96 -6.66 3.23
C GLN A 50 15.10 -6.68 2.24
N ASP A 51 15.57 -7.89 1.91
CA ASP A 51 16.57 -8.09 0.89
C ASP A 51 15.88 -8.09 -0.48
N THR A 52 16.08 -7.04 -1.25
CA THR A 52 15.44 -6.87 -2.56
C THR A 52 16.45 -6.43 -3.61
N PRO A 53 16.19 -6.70 -4.89
CA PRO A 53 17.07 -6.20 -5.97
C PRO A 53 17.19 -4.68 -6.01
N ARG A 54 16.17 -3.96 -5.53
CA ARG A 54 16.21 -2.50 -5.47
C ARG A 54 17.08 -1.97 -4.33
N GLY A 55 17.27 -2.76 -3.27
CA GLY A 55 18.03 -2.35 -2.10
C GLY A 55 17.19 -1.73 -1.01
N LYS A 56 17.78 -0.88 -0.18
CA LYS A 56 17.12 -0.29 0.99
C LYS A 56 16.17 0.83 0.61
N ASN A 57 15.22 1.11 1.52
CA ASN A 57 14.21 2.16 1.35
C ASN A 57 13.44 1.98 0.05
N PHE A 58 12.86 0.80 -0.09
CA PHE A 58 12.27 0.31 -1.32
C PHE A 58 11.30 1.30 -1.99
N TYR A 59 10.48 2.00 -1.20
CA TYR A 59 9.45 2.88 -1.76
C TYR A 59 9.95 4.28 -2.11
N ASP A 60 11.14 4.68 -1.65
CA ASP A 60 11.65 6.02 -1.92
C ASP A 60 11.88 6.24 -3.41
N GLY A 61 11.41 7.36 -3.92
CA GLY A 61 11.55 7.72 -5.33
C GLY A 61 10.58 7.04 -6.27
N LEU A 62 9.69 6.17 -5.77
CA LEU A 62 8.69 5.50 -6.61
C LEU A 62 7.51 6.42 -6.87
N THR A 63 6.79 6.14 -7.95
CA THR A 63 5.64 6.94 -8.38
C THR A 63 4.34 6.18 -8.19
N PHE A 64 3.22 6.91 -8.19
CA PHE A 64 1.92 6.31 -8.40
C PHE A 64 1.77 6.12 -9.91
N HIS A 65 2.21 4.96 -10.39
CA HIS A 65 2.32 4.66 -11.82
C HIS A 65 0.98 4.41 -12.50
N ARG A 66 -0.08 4.22 -11.72
CA ARG A 66 -1.43 4.00 -12.24
C ARG A 66 -2.41 4.82 -11.41
N VAL A 67 -3.14 5.72 -12.09
CA VAL A 67 -4.12 6.61 -11.46
C VAL A 67 -5.39 6.53 -12.27
N ILE A 68 -6.48 6.08 -11.65
CA ILE A 68 -7.80 6.02 -12.30
C ILE A 68 -8.74 6.87 -11.47
N GLU A 69 -9.20 7.97 -12.07
CA GLU A 69 -10.09 8.93 -11.41
C GLU A 69 -11.32 8.22 -10.84
N ASP A 70 -11.71 8.61 -9.63
CA ASP A 70 -12.85 8.07 -8.88
C ASP A 70 -12.71 6.59 -8.49
N PHE A 71 -11.60 5.94 -8.83
CA PHE A 71 -11.36 4.53 -8.50
C PHE A 71 -10.23 4.36 -7.48
N MET A 72 -8.98 4.56 -7.90
CA MET A 72 -7.84 4.35 -7.01
C MET A 72 -6.55 4.97 -7.58
N ILE A 73 -5.54 5.10 -6.72
CA ILE A 73 -4.17 5.39 -7.11
C ILE A 73 -3.30 4.20 -6.71
N GLN A 74 -2.41 3.76 -7.57
CA GLN A 74 -1.58 2.57 -7.35
C GLN A 74 -0.10 2.90 -7.46
N GLY A 75 0.69 2.38 -6.54
CA GLY A 75 2.11 2.61 -6.51
C GLY A 75 2.88 1.41 -6.00
N GLY A 76 4.18 1.60 -5.73
CA GLY A 76 5.03 0.55 -5.16
C GLY A 76 5.69 -0.37 -6.17
N CYS A 77 5.61 -0.07 -7.47
CA CYS A 77 6.33 -0.82 -8.49
C CYS A 77 7.71 -0.21 -8.69
N PRO A 78 8.80 -0.99 -8.51
CA PRO A 78 10.17 -0.44 -8.65
C PRO A 78 10.50 0.03 -10.06
N PHE A 79 9.78 -0.47 -11.07
CA PHE A 79 9.98 -0.05 -12.45
C PHE A 79 9.02 1.05 -12.90
N GLY A 80 8.02 1.40 -12.08
CA GLY A 80 7.01 2.38 -12.44
C GLY A 80 6.07 1.94 -13.56
N THR A 81 6.00 0.64 -13.85
CA THR A 81 5.24 0.09 -14.98
C THR A 81 4.08 -0.82 -14.57
N GLY A 82 4.04 -1.23 -13.31
CA GLY A 82 3.07 -2.21 -12.81
C GLY A 82 3.53 -3.65 -12.92
N THR A 83 4.72 -3.91 -13.49
CA THR A 83 5.22 -5.26 -13.72
C THR A 83 6.24 -5.70 -12.69
N GLY A 84 6.75 -4.80 -11.84
CA GLY A 84 7.81 -5.11 -10.90
C GLY A 84 7.31 -5.38 -9.49
N GLY A 85 8.19 -5.93 -8.67
CA GLY A 85 7.92 -6.22 -7.28
C GLY A 85 9.22 -6.37 -6.49
N PRO A 86 9.14 -6.87 -5.26
CA PRO A 86 10.30 -6.96 -4.37
C PRO A 86 11.18 -8.19 -4.59
N GLY A 87 10.82 -9.06 -5.53
CA GLY A 87 11.55 -10.29 -5.79
C GLY A 87 10.93 -11.52 -5.12
N TYR A 88 9.77 -11.38 -4.49
CA TYR A 88 9.05 -12.47 -3.84
C TYR A 88 7.56 -12.18 -3.84
N GLN A 89 6.75 -13.17 -3.49
CA GLN A 89 5.31 -13.04 -3.33
C GLN A 89 4.89 -13.67 -2.00
N PHE A 90 3.76 -13.21 -1.45
CA PHE A 90 3.23 -13.77 -0.21
C PHE A 90 1.69 -13.84 -0.28
N LYS A 91 1.12 -14.60 0.64
CA LYS A 91 -0.31 -14.93 0.65
C LYS A 91 -1.19 -13.77 1.10
N ASP A 92 -2.46 -13.86 0.74
CA ASP A 92 -3.48 -12.91 1.15
C ASP A 92 -3.83 -13.05 2.64
N GLU A 93 -4.27 -11.94 3.24
CA GLU A 93 -4.76 -11.89 4.63
C GLU A 93 -6.13 -11.21 4.65
N PHE A 94 -7.14 -11.88 4.08
CA PHE A 94 -8.50 -11.32 4.04
C PHE A 94 -9.16 -11.37 5.41
N ARG A 95 -9.96 -10.31 5.71
CA ARG A 95 -10.75 -10.26 6.93
C ARG A 95 -12.14 -9.73 6.60
N LYS A 96 -13.15 -10.30 7.26
CA LYS A 96 -14.55 -9.90 7.03
C LYS A 96 -14.85 -8.47 7.46
N ASP A 97 -14.10 -7.97 8.44
CA ASP A 97 -14.25 -6.63 8.99
C ASP A 97 -13.43 -5.57 8.24
N LEU A 98 -12.61 -5.97 7.27
CA LEU A 98 -11.78 -5.06 6.49
C LEU A 98 -12.19 -5.11 5.03
N LYS A 99 -12.90 -4.07 4.59
CA LYS A 99 -13.51 -4.00 3.26
C LYS A 99 -13.15 -2.72 2.53
N HIS A 100 -13.33 -2.77 1.20
CA HIS A 100 -13.16 -1.61 0.32
C HIS A 100 -14.48 -0.83 0.27
N ASP A 101 -14.91 -0.28 1.40
CA ASP A 101 -16.25 0.31 1.54
C ASP A 101 -16.26 1.84 1.47
N SER A 102 -15.12 2.48 1.32
CA SER A 102 -15.02 3.93 1.26
C SER A 102 -13.74 4.37 0.56
N ALA A 103 -13.59 5.68 0.36
CA ALA A 103 -12.34 6.26 -0.11
C ALA A 103 -11.27 6.17 1.00
N GLY A 104 -10.00 6.13 0.60
CA GLY A 104 -8.88 6.13 1.53
C GLY A 104 -8.49 4.77 2.08
N ILE A 105 -8.96 3.69 1.50
CA ILE A 105 -8.61 2.33 1.92
C ILE A 105 -7.30 1.93 1.24
N LEU A 106 -6.32 1.49 2.04
CA LEU A 106 -5.04 0.97 1.56
C LEU A 106 -5.13 -0.54 1.41
N SER A 107 -4.85 -1.04 0.22
CA SER A 107 -4.99 -2.44 -0.12
C SER A 107 -3.85 -2.89 -1.02
N MET A 108 -3.56 -4.20 -1.04
CA MET A 108 -2.49 -4.75 -1.87
C MET A 108 -2.95 -5.01 -3.29
N ALA A 109 -2.18 -4.50 -4.25
CA ALA A 109 -2.35 -4.90 -5.65
C ALA A 109 -1.78 -6.31 -5.82
N ASN A 110 -2.36 -7.09 -6.73
CA ASN A 110 -1.90 -8.44 -7.02
C ASN A 110 -2.26 -8.85 -8.45
N ALA A 111 -1.73 -9.99 -8.87
CA ALA A 111 -2.00 -10.58 -10.18
C ALA A 111 -2.83 -11.87 -10.06
N GLY A 112 -3.57 -12.02 -8.97
CA GLY A 112 -4.37 -13.19 -8.66
C GLY A 112 -4.17 -13.62 -7.21
N PRO A 113 -4.75 -14.74 -6.77
CA PRO A 113 -4.64 -15.19 -5.39
C PRO A 113 -3.18 -15.36 -4.94
N SER A 114 -2.87 -14.84 -3.76
CA SER A 114 -1.57 -15.02 -3.09
C SER A 114 -0.36 -14.60 -3.93
N THR A 115 -0.50 -13.47 -4.66
CA THR A 115 0.60 -12.90 -5.44
C THR A 115 0.99 -11.51 -4.94
N ASN A 116 0.83 -11.25 -3.66
CA ASN A 116 1.19 -9.97 -3.05
C ASN A 116 2.71 -9.75 -3.08
N GLY A 117 3.12 -8.53 -3.31
CA GLY A 117 4.54 -8.15 -3.33
C GLY A 117 4.74 -6.78 -2.71
N SER A 118 5.03 -5.77 -3.53
CA SER A 118 5.27 -4.41 -3.06
C SER A 118 4.22 -3.41 -3.52
N GLN A 119 3.46 -3.71 -4.55
CA GLN A 119 2.49 -2.77 -5.10
C GLN A 119 1.24 -2.70 -4.23
N PHE A 120 0.74 -1.50 -4.06
CA PHE A 120 -0.45 -1.22 -3.28
C PHE A 120 -1.31 -0.18 -3.99
N PHE A 121 -2.56 -0.05 -3.56
CA PHE A 121 -3.41 1.02 -4.06
C PHE A 121 -4.19 1.66 -2.90
N ILE A 122 -4.60 2.90 -3.13
CA ILE A 122 -5.43 3.66 -2.19
C ILE A 122 -6.70 4.03 -2.93
N THR A 123 -7.85 3.67 -2.37
CA THR A 123 -9.14 3.88 -3.04
C THR A 123 -9.55 5.35 -3.01
N LEU A 124 -10.25 5.76 -4.05
CA LEU A 124 -10.84 7.11 -4.16
C LEU A 124 -12.36 7.08 -3.96
N GLY A 125 -12.91 5.91 -3.73
CA GLY A 125 -14.31 5.69 -3.44
C GLY A 125 -14.54 4.23 -3.08
N PRO A 126 -15.79 3.80 -2.82
CA PRO A 126 -16.08 2.39 -2.54
C PRO A 126 -15.76 1.49 -3.73
N THR A 127 -15.08 0.37 -3.45
CA THR A 127 -14.74 -0.62 -4.48
C THR A 127 -15.10 -2.03 -3.97
N PRO A 128 -16.38 -2.31 -3.67
CA PRO A 128 -16.76 -3.56 -3.03
C PRO A 128 -16.45 -4.82 -3.86
N HIS A 129 -16.32 -4.68 -5.17
CA HIS A 129 -15.95 -5.80 -6.04
C HIS A 129 -14.53 -6.32 -5.78
N LEU A 130 -13.71 -5.58 -5.03
CA LEU A 130 -12.35 -6.00 -4.66
C LEU A 130 -12.29 -6.75 -3.33
N ASN A 131 -13.39 -6.81 -2.59
CA ASN A 131 -13.44 -7.54 -1.32
C ASN A 131 -13.14 -9.01 -1.54
N ASN A 132 -12.33 -9.60 -0.64
CA ASN A 132 -11.87 -10.99 -0.71
C ASN A 132 -11.01 -11.30 -1.95
N ARG A 133 -10.49 -10.28 -2.63
CA ARG A 133 -9.57 -10.42 -3.75
C ARG A 133 -8.26 -9.67 -3.51
N HIS A 134 -8.33 -8.62 -2.70
CA HIS A 134 -7.19 -7.79 -2.32
C HIS A 134 -7.17 -7.62 -0.81
N THR A 135 -5.98 -7.67 -0.23
CA THR A 135 -5.81 -7.55 1.22
C THR A 135 -5.87 -6.08 1.64
N VAL A 136 -6.91 -5.71 2.40
CA VAL A 136 -7.01 -4.39 3.03
C VAL A 136 -6.13 -4.38 4.27
N PHE A 137 -5.17 -3.45 4.35
CA PHE A 137 -4.27 -3.40 5.49
C PHE A 137 -4.06 -2.00 6.08
N GLY A 138 -4.82 -1.02 5.65
CA GLY A 138 -4.74 0.31 6.23
C GLY A 138 -5.83 1.26 5.74
N LYS A 139 -5.82 2.47 6.31
CA LYS A 139 -6.76 3.53 5.97
C LYS A 139 -6.12 4.89 6.17
N VAL A 140 -6.38 5.82 5.25
CA VAL A 140 -5.90 7.20 5.36
C VAL A 140 -6.58 7.87 6.56
N THR A 141 -5.77 8.47 7.43
CA THR A 141 -6.23 9.19 8.63
C THR A 141 -6.02 10.68 8.54
N LYS A 142 -5.05 11.14 7.75
CA LYS A 142 -4.77 12.56 7.52
C LYS A 142 -4.33 12.77 6.07
N GLY A 143 -4.68 13.93 5.51
CA GLY A 143 -4.21 14.31 4.19
C GLY A 143 -4.95 13.64 3.04
N MET A 144 -6.20 13.23 3.23
CA MET A 144 -6.98 12.64 2.14
C MET A 144 -7.08 13.58 0.95
N GLU A 145 -7.08 14.90 1.16
CA GLU A 145 -7.06 15.89 0.08
C GLU A 145 -5.85 15.74 -0.84
N VAL A 146 -4.70 15.32 -0.30
CA VAL A 146 -3.50 15.05 -1.11
C VAL A 146 -3.72 13.82 -1.98
N VAL A 147 -4.31 12.77 -1.41
CA VAL A 147 -4.66 11.55 -2.16
C VAL A 147 -5.62 11.89 -3.30
N GLU A 148 -6.61 12.72 -3.03
CA GLU A 148 -7.57 13.15 -4.04
C GLU A 148 -6.91 13.97 -5.15
N GLU A 149 -5.96 14.85 -4.81
CA GLU A 149 -5.19 15.61 -5.79
C GLU A 149 -4.37 14.70 -6.70
N ILE A 150 -3.73 13.69 -6.13
CA ILE A 150 -2.99 12.69 -6.92
C ILE A 150 -3.96 11.97 -7.87
N GLY A 151 -5.15 11.64 -7.37
CA GLY A 151 -6.18 10.97 -8.15
C GLY A 151 -6.76 11.81 -9.29
N ALA A 152 -6.54 13.12 -9.27
CA ALA A 152 -7.05 14.06 -10.27
C ALA A 152 -6.01 14.45 -11.34
N VAL A 153 -4.78 13.93 -11.25
CA VAL A 153 -3.74 14.28 -12.24
C VAL A 153 -4.08 13.66 -13.60
N LYS A 154 -3.60 14.32 -14.65
CA LYS A 154 -3.74 13.77 -16.00
C LYS A 154 -2.87 12.55 -16.16
N THR A 155 -3.43 11.52 -16.79
CA THR A 155 -2.72 10.27 -17.04
C THR A 155 -2.51 10.07 -18.53
N GLY A 156 -1.54 9.22 -18.86
CA GLY A 156 -1.32 8.83 -20.25
C GLY A 156 -2.32 7.77 -20.70
N PRO A 157 -2.14 7.22 -21.92
CA PRO A 157 -3.09 6.26 -22.50
C PRO A 157 -3.30 4.99 -21.67
N ASN A 158 -2.34 4.64 -20.81
CA ASN A 158 -2.39 3.41 -20.01
C ASN A 158 -2.59 3.70 -18.51
N ASP A 159 -3.09 4.89 -18.20
CA ASP A 159 -3.28 5.33 -16.82
C ASP A 159 -1.96 5.25 -16.01
#